data_1d0314a9dddd970a629ef000584642d0
#
_entry.id   1d0314a9dddd970a629ef000584642d0
#
_cell.length_a   1.000
_cell.length_b   1.000
_cell.length_c   1.000
_cell.angle_alpha   90.00
_cell.angle_beta   90.00
_cell.angle_gamma   90.00
#
_symmetry.space_group_name_H-M   'P 1'
#
loop_
_entity.id
_entity.type
_entity.pdbx_description
1 polymer ?
#
loop_
_entity_poly.entity_id
_entity_poly.type
_entity_poly.pdbx_seq_one_letter_code
_entity_poly.pdbx_strand_id
1 'polypeptide(L)'
;MSGEGKRLMVMAGGTGGHVFPGLAVAHHLMAQGWQVRWLGTADRMEADLVPKHGIEIDFIRISGLRGKGIRAQLSAPIRIFQAVRQARAIMRRYQPDVVLGMGGYVSGPGGLAAWLCGIPVVLHEQNGIAGLTNCWLSHIAKKVLQAFPGAFPKADVVGNPVRTDVLALPAPETRLADRSGPVRVLVVGGSQGARVLNQTLPGVAAQLGERVTIWHQVGKGALSTVQQAYQDVGQTQHKITEFIDDMAAAYAWADVVVCRSGALTVSEIAAAGLPALFVPFQHKDRQQYWNALPLEKAGAAKIIEQPQFNVAAVSEVLSSWDRATLLTMAQKARAVAIPDATDRVAAEVSAAAGSRATHVAHG
;
A
#
# COMPACT_ATOMS: atom_id res chain seq x y z
N MET A 1 -6.98 -7.12 28.49
CA MET A 1 -5.97 -8.15 28.87
C MET A 1 -4.64 -7.71 28.32
N SER A 2 -3.66 -7.54 29.17
CA SER A 2 -2.32 -7.12 28.78
C SER A 2 -1.70 -8.15 27.84
N GLY A 3 -1.17 -7.70 26.72
CA GLY A 3 -0.47 -8.56 25.77
C GLY A 3 0.92 -8.99 26.20
N GLU A 4 1.25 -8.81 27.47
CA GLU A 4 2.54 -9.17 28.03
C GLU A 4 2.87 -10.64 27.79
N GLY A 5 4.03 -10.89 27.16
CA GLY A 5 4.49 -12.23 26.86
C GLY A 5 3.97 -12.83 25.53
N LYS A 6 3.04 -12.19 24.82
CA LYS A 6 2.61 -12.66 23.50
C LYS A 6 3.67 -12.38 22.44
N ARG A 7 3.76 -13.31 21.47
CA ARG A 7 4.76 -13.26 20.39
C ARG A 7 4.08 -13.26 19.04
N LEU A 8 4.47 -12.30 18.21
CA LEU A 8 4.03 -12.18 16.82
C LEU A 8 5.22 -12.42 15.88
N MET A 9 5.00 -13.18 14.81
CA MET A 9 5.89 -13.19 13.65
C MET A 9 5.18 -12.50 12.50
N VAL A 10 5.75 -11.39 12.00
CA VAL A 10 5.28 -10.73 10.79
C VAL A 10 6.03 -11.30 9.59
N MET A 11 5.29 -11.70 8.57
CA MET A 11 5.85 -12.23 7.33
C MET A 11 5.52 -11.23 6.21
N ALA A 12 6.51 -10.48 5.79
CA ALA A 12 6.36 -9.51 4.72
C ALA A 12 7.70 -9.22 4.07
N GLY A 13 7.69 -9.00 2.79
CA GLY A 13 8.91 -8.67 2.08
C GLY A 13 8.70 -8.23 0.65
N GLY A 14 9.78 -7.73 0.08
CA GLY A 14 9.89 -7.39 -1.34
C GLY A 14 9.51 -5.97 -1.68
N THR A 15 8.41 -5.45 -1.19
CA THR A 15 7.92 -4.11 -1.51
C THR A 15 7.45 -3.33 -0.28
N GLY A 16 7.47 -2.00 -0.38
CA GLY A 16 6.94 -1.12 0.67
C GLY A 16 5.46 -1.35 0.95
N GLY A 17 4.69 -1.76 -0.06
CA GLY A 17 3.27 -2.09 0.09
C GLY A 17 3.00 -3.25 1.05
N HIS A 18 3.96 -4.13 1.27
CA HIS A 18 3.90 -5.22 2.24
C HIS A 18 4.56 -4.84 3.57
N VAL A 19 5.73 -4.23 3.50
CA VAL A 19 6.58 -4.00 4.68
C VAL A 19 6.05 -2.88 5.57
N PHE A 20 5.65 -1.74 5.02
CA PHE A 20 5.19 -0.60 5.82
C PHE A 20 3.91 -0.89 6.61
N PRO A 21 2.87 -1.52 6.03
CA PRO A 21 1.70 -1.91 6.82
C PRO A 21 2.04 -2.90 7.93
N GLY A 22 2.94 -3.84 7.65
CA GLY A 22 3.41 -4.79 8.66
C GLY A 22 4.13 -4.09 9.82
N LEU A 23 4.96 -3.10 9.52
CA LEU A 23 5.64 -2.30 10.54
C LEU A 23 4.65 -1.52 11.41
N ALA A 24 3.61 -0.95 10.82
CA ALA A 24 2.58 -0.23 11.55
C ALA A 24 1.89 -1.12 12.60
N VAL A 25 1.48 -2.32 12.19
CA VAL A 25 0.86 -3.29 13.10
C VAL A 25 1.85 -3.77 14.15
N ALA A 26 3.10 -4.05 13.76
CA ALA A 26 4.16 -4.47 14.67
C ALA A 26 4.38 -3.43 15.79
N HIS A 27 4.56 -2.16 15.43
CA HIS A 27 4.76 -1.09 16.41
C HIS A 27 3.56 -0.91 17.34
N HIS A 28 2.35 -1.04 16.79
CA HIS A 28 1.13 -0.96 17.60
C HIS A 28 1.10 -2.03 18.70
N LEU A 29 1.42 -3.27 18.34
CA LEU A 29 1.44 -4.39 19.30
C LEU A 29 2.65 -4.34 20.23
N MET A 30 3.81 -3.89 19.75
CA MET A 30 4.98 -3.68 20.62
C MET A 30 4.69 -2.67 21.72
N ALA A 31 3.94 -1.60 21.43
CA ALA A 31 3.50 -0.63 22.41
C ALA A 31 2.56 -1.23 23.47
N GLN A 32 1.94 -2.37 23.17
CA GLN A 32 1.10 -3.14 24.10
C GLN A 32 1.86 -4.26 24.83
N GLY A 33 3.18 -4.30 24.71
CA GLY A 33 4.03 -5.29 25.38
C GLY A 33 4.27 -6.58 24.60
N TRP A 34 3.88 -6.66 23.33
CA TRP A 34 4.15 -7.81 22.48
C TRP A 34 5.62 -7.88 22.07
N GLN A 35 6.15 -9.11 21.95
CA GLN A 35 7.40 -9.37 21.26
C GLN A 35 7.09 -9.60 19.79
N VAL A 36 7.88 -9.01 18.90
CA VAL A 36 7.70 -9.12 17.46
C VAL A 36 9.03 -9.53 16.81
N ARG A 37 8.98 -10.52 15.96
CA ARG A 37 10.04 -10.85 15.02
C ARG A 37 9.49 -10.81 13.61
N TRP A 38 10.39 -10.76 12.66
CA TRP A 38 10.05 -10.65 11.24
C TRP A 38 10.65 -11.78 10.44
N LEU A 39 9.91 -12.27 9.45
CA LEU A 39 10.38 -13.24 8.47
C LEU A 39 10.46 -12.56 7.10
N GLY A 40 11.63 -12.56 6.51
CA GLY A 40 11.88 -11.90 5.24
C GLY A 40 12.99 -12.59 4.43
N THR A 41 13.48 -11.88 3.42
CA THR A 41 14.61 -12.32 2.59
C THR A 41 15.77 -11.34 2.70
N ALA A 42 16.99 -11.85 2.64
CA ALA A 42 18.20 -11.08 2.86
C ALA A 42 18.51 -10.06 1.75
N ASP A 43 17.96 -10.26 0.56
CA ASP A 43 18.23 -9.46 -0.65
C ASP A 43 17.18 -8.39 -0.95
N ARG A 44 16.23 -8.16 -0.04
CA ARG A 44 15.14 -7.21 -0.24
C ARG A 44 15.15 -6.12 0.83
N MET A 45 14.28 -5.11 0.65
CA MET A 45 14.25 -3.91 1.48
C MET A 45 14.04 -4.19 2.97
N GLU A 46 13.34 -5.24 3.32
CA GLU A 46 13.09 -5.60 4.72
C GLU A 46 14.35 -5.91 5.48
N ALA A 47 15.38 -6.45 4.81
CA ALA A 47 16.64 -6.80 5.45
C ALA A 47 17.32 -5.62 6.14
N ASP A 48 17.25 -4.44 5.51
CA ASP A 48 17.83 -3.21 6.06
C ASP A 48 16.82 -2.40 6.87
N LEU A 49 15.57 -2.34 6.41
CA LEU A 49 14.55 -1.47 6.99
C LEU A 49 14.04 -1.97 8.33
N VAL A 50 13.74 -3.26 8.45
CA VAL A 50 13.10 -3.83 9.65
C VAL A 50 14.00 -3.72 10.89
N PRO A 51 15.32 -4.03 10.84
CA PRO A 51 16.19 -3.83 12.00
C PRO A 51 16.27 -2.38 12.47
N LYS A 52 16.17 -1.40 11.57
CA LYS A 52 16.13 0.02 11.93
C LYS A 52 14.94 0.39 12.79
N HIS A 53 13.88 -0.40 12.76
CA HIS A 53 12.69 -0.24 13.59
C HIS A 53 12.76 -1.02 14.90
N GLY A 54 13.92 -1.58 15.25
CA GLY A 54 14.12 -2.31 16.50
C GLY A 54 13.50 -3.71 16.49
N ILE A 55 13.25 -4.28 15.33
CA ILE A 55 12.66 -5.60 15.15
C ILE A 55 13.71 -6.57 14.59
N GLU A 56 13.90 -7.70 15.25
CA GLU A 56 14.80 -8.74 14.77
C GLU A 56 14.17 -9.46 13.59
N ILE A 57 14.98 -9.77 12.57
CA ILE A 57 14.54 -10.41 11.34
C ILE A 57 15.26 -11.74 11.13
N ASP A 58 14.49 -12.75 10.78
CA ASP A 58 15.00 -14.04 10.31
C ASP A 58 14.78 -14.15 8.81
N PHE A 59 15.70 -14.84 8.13
CA PHE A 59 15.69 -14.96 6.68
C PHE A 59 15.43 -16.38 6.23
N ILE A 60 14.65 -16.51 5.16
CA ILE A 60 14.52 -17.74 4.39
C ILE A 60 15.00 -17.48 2.96
N ARG A 61 15.45 -18.53 2.28
CA ARG A 61 15.92 -18.46 0.90
C ARG A 61 14.80 -18.85 -0.04
N ILE A 62 14.35 -17.90 -0.84
CA ILE A 62 13.37 -18.11 -1.91
C ILE A 62 13.89 -17.61 -3.25
N SER A 63 15.16 -17.21 -3.33
CA SER A 63 15.82 -16.82 -4.56
C SER A 63 15.79 -17.95 -5.57
N GLY A 64 15.40 -17.63 -6.81
CA GLY A 64 15.29 -18.60 -7.90
C GLY A 64 13.90 -19.14 -8.18
N LEU A 65 12.88 -18.83 -7.34
CA LEU A 65 11.48 -19.07 -7.69
C LEU A 65 11.03 -18.19 -8.86
N ARG A 66 11.81 -17.14 -9.17
CA ARG A 66 11.59 -16.22 -10.29
C ARG A 66 12.30 -16.63 -11.58
N GLY A 67 13.10 -17.68 -11.56
CA GLY A 67 13.85 -18.12 -12.74
C GLY A 67 12.90 -18.53 -13.86
N LYS A 68 13.11 -17.94 -15.06
CA LYS A 68 12.42 -18.38 -16.29
C LYS A 68 13.25 -19.50 -16.90
N GLY A 69 12.67 -20.71 -17.01
CA GLY A 69 13.31 -21.85 -17.66
C GLY A 69 12.86 -23.17 -17.07
N ILE A 70 13.08 -24.25 -17.82
CA ILE A 70 12.68 -25.60 -17.45
C ILE A 70 13.35 -26.05 -16.15
N ARG A 71 14.64 -25.72 -15.96
CA ARG A 71 15.38 -26.06 -14.74
C ARG A 71 14.82 -25.33 -13.51
N ALA A 72 14.43 -24.06 -13.65
CA ALA A 72 13.82 -23.28 -12.58
C ALA A 72 12.44 -23.85 -12.20
N GLN A 73 11.63 -24.24 -13.18
CA GLN A 73 10.32 -24.85 -12.93
C GLN A 73 10.44 -26.23 -12.30
N LEU A 74 11.41 -27.05 -12.71
CA LEU A 74 11.63 -28.38 -12.15
C LEU A 74 12.19 -28.33 -10.74
N SER A 75 12.98 -27.30 -10.38
CA SER A 75 13.55 -27.14 -9.04
C SER A 75 12.65 -26.36 -8.08
N ALA A 76 11.58 -25.72 -8.57
CA ALA A 76 10.67 -24.91 -7.73
C ALA A 76 10.08 -25.69 -6.55
N PRO A 77 9.56 -26.93 -6.70
CA PRO A 77 9.04 -27.70 -5.56
C PRO A 77 10.08 -27.96 -4.48
N ILE A 78 11.33 -28.25 -4.87
CA ILE A 78 12.43 -28.49 -3.94
C ILE A 78 12.78 -27.22 -3.17
N ARG A 79 12.80 -26.08 -3.85
CA ARG A 79 13.10 -24.76 -3.24
C ARG A 79 12.00 -24.33 -2.29
N ILE A 80 10.74 -24.54 -2.65
CA ILE A 80 9.59 -24.27 -1.77
C ILE A 80 9.70 -25.15 -0.52
N PHE A 81 9.99 -26.44 -0.68
CA PHE A 81 10.16 -27.36 0.43
C PHE A 81 11.30 -26.91 1.38
N GLN A 82 12.44 -26.49 0.82
CA GLN A 82 13.56 -25.97 1.60
C GLN A 82 13.18 -24.70 2.35
N ALA A 83 12.46 -23.76 1.70
CA ALA A 83 11.98 -22.53 2.33
C ALA A 83 11.00 -22.83 3.47
N VAL A 84 10.08 -23.77 3.29
CA VAL A 84 9.16 -24.22 4.35
C VAL A 84 9.93 -24.83 5.52
N ARG A 85 10.95 -25.66 5.24
CA ARG A 85 11.81 -26.24 6.28
C ARG A 85 12.54 -25.17 7.08
N GLN A 86 13.12 -24.19 6.41
CA GLN A 86 13.79 -23.06 7.07
C GLN A 86 12.81 -22.26 7.94
N ALA A 87 11.65 -21.94 7.40
CA ALA A 87 10.61 -21.22 8.14
C ALA A 87 10.13 -22.02 9.35
N ARG A 88 9.94 -23.33 9.20
CA ARG A 88 9.52 -24.21 10.30
C ARG A 88 10.56 -24.24 11.43
N ALA A 89 11.85 -24.29 11.11
CA ALA A 89 12.92 -24.23 12.11
C ALA A 89 12.89 -22.91 12.89
N ILE A 90 12.65 -21.80 12.18
CA ILE A 90 12.51 -20.47 12.78
C ILE A 90 11.28 -20.42 13.70
N MET A 91 10.14 -20.93 13.26
CA MET A 91 8.89 -20.99 14.03
C MET A 91 9.06 -21.82 15.32
N ARG A 92 9.73 -22.95 15.23
CA ARG A 92 10.01 -23.82 16.39
C ARG A 92 10.93 -23.15 17.41
N ARG A 93 11.90 -22.39 16.95
CA ARG A 93 12.83 -21.68 17.82
C ARG A 93 12.18 -20.49 18.50
N TYR A 94 11.43 -19.68 17.76
CA TYR A 94 10.80 -18.47 18.28
C TYR A 94 9.48 -18.76 19.01
N GLN A 95 8.73 -19.75 18.56
CA GLN A 95 7.41 -20.14 19.07
C GLN A 95 6.43 -18.96 19.13
N PRO A 96 6.08 -18.34 17.97
CA PRO A 96 5.10 -17.28 17.96
C PRO A 96 3.71 -17.80 18.33
N ASP A 97 2.91 -16.95 18.97
CA ASP A 97 1.52 -17.25 19.29
C ASP A 97 0.61 -17.08 18.06
N VAL A 98 1.04 -16.25 17.12
CA VAL A 98 0.34 -15.95 15.89
C VAL A 98 1.34 -15.44 14.84
N VAL A 99 1.03 -15.71 13.57
CA VAL A 99 1.77 -15.10 12.45
C VAL A 99 0.82 -14.22 11.64
N LEU A 100 1.37 -13.10 11.14
CA LEU A 100 0.66 -12.16 10.27
C LEU A 100 1.35 -12.15 8.91
N GLY A 101 0.65 -12.62 7.89
CA GLY A 101 1.13 -12.60 6.50
C GLY A 101 0.65 -11.33 5.81
N MET A 102 1.60 -10.44 5.49
CA MET A 102 1.33 -9.17 4.82
C MET A 102 1.63 -9.21 3.32
N GLY A 103 2.20 -10.31 2.83
CA GLY A 103 2.52 -10.49 1.42
C GLY A 103 4.01 -10.56 1.13
N GLY A 104 4.32 -10.85 -0.13
CA GLY A 104 5.67 -11.15 -0.58
C GLY A 104 5.93 -12.65 -0.65
N TYR A 105 7.08 -13.02 -1.20
CA TYR A 105 7.43 -14.42 -1.43
C TYR A 105 7.59 -15.24 -0.14
N VAL A 106 7.92 -14.58 0.96
CA VAL A 106 8.10 -15.24 2.27
C VAL A 106 6.78 -15.74 2.87
N SER A 107 5.67 -15.08 2.54
CA SER A 107 4.37 -15.39 3.15
C SER A 107 3.86 -16.77 2.80
N GLY A 108 4.13 -17.28 1.59
CA GLY A 108 3.74 -18.62 1.18
C GLY A 108 4.40 -19.70 2.05
N PRO A 109 5.73 -19.85 1.99
CA PRO A 109 6.45 -20.82 2.82
C PRO A 109 6.26 -20.58 4.31
N GLY A 110 6.29 -19.31 4.75
CA GLY A 110 6.09 -18.95 6.15
C GLY A 110 4.71 -19.31 6.68
N GLY A 111 3.67 -19.02 5.92
CA GLY A 111 2.29 -19.36 6.28
C GLY A 111 2.07 -20.86 6.37
N LEU A 112 2.59 -21.62 5.41
CA LEU A 112 2.50 -23.06 5.43
C LEU A 112 3.25 -23.66 6.62
N ALA A 113 4.47 -23.18 6.90
CA ALA A 113 5.26 -23.61 8.05
C ALA A 113 4.55 -23.34 9.38
N ALA A 114 3.96 -22.17 9.53
CA ALA A 114 3.19 -21.82 10.72
C ALA A 114 1.99 -22.76 10.91
N TRP A 115 1.25 -23.04 9.84
CA TRP A 115 0.14 -23.97 9.88
C TRP A 115 0.59 -25.38 10.28
N LEU A 116 1.69 -25.87 9.72
CA LEU A 116 2.27 -27.18 10.09
C LEU A 116 2.71 -27.23 11.56
N CYS A 117 3.06 -26.09 12.15
CA CYS A 117 3.44 -25.98 13.57
C CYS A 117 2.22 -25.73 14.48
N GLY A 118 1.01 -25.70 13.94
CA GLY A 118 -0.20 -25.40 14.72
C GLY A 118 -0.28 -23.95 15.18
N ILE A 119 0.39 -23.03 14.50
CA ILE A 119 0.38 -21.60 14.80
C ILE A 119 -0.71 -20.94 13.96
N PRO A 120 -1.64 -20.16 14.58
CA PRO A 120 -2.66 -19.44 13.82
C PRO A 120 -2.06 -18.48 12.81
N VAL A 121 -2.62 -18.47 11.59
CA VAL A 121 -2.20 -17.59 10.50
C VAL A 121 -3.30 -16.55 10.25
N VAL A 122 -2.93 -15.28 10.34
CA VAL A 122 -3.76 -14.15 9.94
C VAL A 122 -3.17 -13.57 8.66
N LEU A 123 -4.00 -13.37 7.64
CA LEU A 123 -3.59 -12.78 6.37
C LEU A 123 -4.21 -11.41 6.21
N HIS A 124 -3.46 -10.50 5.62
CA HIS A 124 -3.95 -9.20 5.18
C HIS A 124 -3.62 -9.00 3.70
N GLU A 125 -4.65 -8.73 2.89
CA GLU A 125 -4.51 -8.39 1.48
C GLU A 125 -4.66 -6.88 1.32
N GLN A 126 -3.60 -6.20 0.85
CA GLN A 126 -3.60 -4.76 0.67
C GLN A 126 -4.30 -4.30 -0.61
N ASN A 127 -4.30 -5.14 -1.65
CA ASN A 127 -4.84 -4.80 -2.95
C ASN A 127 -6.31 -5.17 -3.08
N GLY A 128 -6.99 -4.56 -4.04
CA GLY A 128 -8.40 -4.83 -4.34
C GLY A 128 -8.65 -6.16 -5.05
N ILE A 129 -7.60 -6.90 -5.37
CA ILE A 129 -7.65 -8.26 -5.90
C ILE A 129 -6.64 -9.12 -5.13
N ALA A 130 -7.02 -10.35 -4.83
CA ALA A 130 -6.15 -11.25 -4.08
C ALA A 130 -5.00 -11.77 -4.94
N GLY A 131 -3.79 -11.74 -4.39
CA GLY A 131 -2.63 -12.40 -4.97
C GLY A 131 -2.78 -13.93 -4.88
N LEU A 132 -2.10 -14.63 -5.78
CA LEU A 132 -2.17 -16.11 -5.85
C LEU A 132 -1.76 -16.77 -4.52
N THR A 133 -0.70 -16.29 -3.89
CA THR A 133 -0.23 -16.82 -2.60
C THR A 133 -1.30 -16.66 -1.52
N ASN A 134 -1.95 -15.50 -1.43
CA ASN A 134 -3.01 -15.28 -0.45
C ASN A 134 -4.25 -16.13 -0.74
N CYS A 135 -4.58 -16.35 -2.01
CA CYS A 135 -5.65 -17.29 -2.37
C CYS A 135 -5.38 -18.70 -1.82
N TRP A 136 -4.16 -19.19 -1.98
CA TRP A 136 -3.75 -20.49 -1.43
C TRP A 136 -3.78 -20.52 0.09
N LEU A 137 -3.17 -19.53 0.73
CA LEU A 137 -3.08 -19.46 2.19
C LEU A 137 -4.44 -19.25 2.85
N SER A 138 -5.41 -18.67 2.15
CA SER A 138 -6.75 -18.44 2.67
C SER A 138 -7.44 -19.74 3.11
N HIS A 139 -7.06 -20.87 2.52
CA HIS A 139 -7.62 -22.18 2.88
C HIS A 139 -7.11 -22.72 4.24
N ILE A 140 -5.97 -22.26 4.70
CA ILE A 140 -5.35 -22.68 5.97
C ILE A 140 -5.30 -21.56 7.01
N ALA A 141 -5.62 -20.33 6.62
CA ALA A 141 -5.60 -19.18 7.53
C ALA A 141 -6.73 -19.24 8.55
N LYS A 142 -6.43 -18.86 9.77
CA LYS A 142 -7.41 -18.68 10.84
C LYS A 142 -8.33 -17.50 10.52
N LYS A 143 -7.77 -16.40 9.98
CA LYS A 143 -8.49 -15.19 9.62
C LYS A 143 -7.90 -14.58 8.36
N VAL A 144 -8.75 -14.12 7.48
CA VAL A 144 -8.37 -13.38 6.27
C VAL A 144 -8.97 -11.98 6.35
N LEU A 145 -8.12 -10.97 6.21
CA LEU A 145 -8.48 -9.55 6.24
C LEU A 145 -8.19 -8.95 4.87
N GLN A 146 -9.01 -8.01 4.45
CA GLN A 146 -8.79 -7.30 3.20
C GLN A 146 -8.91 -5.79 3.40
N ALA A 147 -8.12 -5.03 2.63
CA ALA A 147 -8.16 -3.57 2.69
C ALA A 147 -9.34 -2.99 1.92
N PHE A 148 -9.67 -3.59 0.78
CA PHE A 148 -10.77 -3.18 -0.08
C PHE A 148 -11.76 -4.34 -0.24
N PRO A 149 -13.05 -4.07 -0.45
CA PRO A 149 -14.00 -5.13 -0.75
C PRO A 149 -13.71 -5.76 -2.12
N GLY A 150 -13.92 -7.06 -2.22
CA GLY A 150 -13.87 -7.79 -3.50
C GLY A 150 -12.64 -8.68 -3.72
N ALA A 151 -11.58 -8.53 -2.93
CA ALA A 151 -10.44 -9.46 -3.02
C ALA A 151 -10.82 -10.86 -2.55
N PHE A 152 -11.55 -10.94 -1.45
CA PHE A 152 -12.12 -12.17 -0.90
C PHE A 152 -13.60 -11.95 -0.59
N PRO A 153 -14.52 -12.83 -1.04
CA PRO A 153 -15.96 -12.58 -0.90
C PRO A 153 -16.48 -12.47 0.54
N LYS A 154 -15.81 -13.12 1.48
CA LYS A 154 -16.29 -13.23 2.88
C LYS A 154 -15.31 -12.67 3.91
N ALA A 155 -14.22 -12.04 3.48
CA ALA A 155 -13.23 -11.48 4.39
C ALA A 155 -13.69 -10.14 4.95
N ASP A 156 -13.28 -9.83 6.18
CA ASP A 156 -13.55 -8.53 6.79
C ASP A 156 -12.76 -7.43 6.09
N VAL A 157 -13.42 -6.33 5.78
CA VAL A 157 -12.79 -5.14 5.21
C VAL A 157 -12.27 -4.30 6.37
N VAL A 158 -10.95 -4.21 6.50
CA VAL A 158 -10.29 -3.53 7.62
C VAL A 158 -9.47 -2.32 7.19
N GLY A 159 -9.33 -2.08 5.89
CA GLY A 159 -8.50 -1.02 5.33
C GLY A 159 -7.01 -1.37 5.33
N ASN A 160 -6.21 -0.41 4.89
CA ASN A 160 -4.76 -0.46 4.98
C ASN A 160 -4.27 0.48 6.09
N PRO A 161 -3.27 0.07 6.89
CA PRO A 161 -2.59 0.99 7.79
C PRO A 161 -2.05 2.20 7.04
N VAL A 162 -2.38 3.40 7.52
CA VAL A 162 -1.97 4.68 6.94
C VAL A 162 -1.14 5.43 7.97
N ARG A 163 -0.15 6.20 7.51
CA ARG A 163 0.72 7.01 8.37
C ARG A 163 -0.10 7.96 9.24
N THR A 164 0.32 8.11 10.48
CA THR A 164 -0.40 8.93 11.48
C THR A 164 -0.48 10.41 11.10
N ASP A 165 0.55 10.94 10.43
CA ASP A 165 0.57 12.32 9.96
C ASP A 165 -0.48 12.60 8.87
N VAL A 166 -0.74 11.62 8.01
CA VAL A 166 -1.82 11.70 7.01
C VAL A 166 -3.19 11.61 7.69
N LEU A 167 -3.35 10.71 8.66
CA LEU A 167 -4.59 10.58 9.42
C LEU A 167 -4.93 11.84 10.23
N ALA A 168 -3.91 12.60 10.63
CA ALA A 168 -4.06 13.82 11.42
C ALA A 168 -4.41 15.06 10.59
N LEU A 169 -4.47 14.95 9.26
CA LEU A 169 -4.82 16.09 8.41
C LEU A 169 -6.22 16.63 8.70
N PRO A 170 -6.41 17.97 8.65
CA PRO A 170 -7.74 18.54 8.82
C PRO A 170 -8.75 17.98 7.82
N ALA A 171 -10.02 17.93 8.22
CA ALA A 171 -11.10 17.48 7.36
C ALA A 171 -11.18 18.32 6.07
N PRO A 172 -11.69 17.74 4.97
CA PRO A 172 -11.82 18.46 3.69
C PRO A 172 -12.56 19.79 3.82
N GLU A 173 -13.62 19.86 4.60
CA GLU A 173 -14.40 21.07 4.84
C GLU A 173 -13.55 22.20 5.43
N THR A 174 -12.65 21.86 6.35
CA THR A 174 -11.75 22.84 6.97
C THR A 174 -10.63 23.25 6.02
N ARG A 175 -10.09 22.28 5.28
CA ARG A 175 -8.90 22.47 4.44
C ARG A 175 -9.22 23.16 3.11
N LEU A 176 -10.34 22.83 2.46
CA LEU A 176 -10.63 23.21 1.06
C LEU A 176 -11.67 24.32 0.91
N ALA A 177 -12.53 24.55 1.90
CA ALA A 177 -13.72 25.39 1.75
C ALA A 177 -13.41 26.86 1.42
N ASP A 178 -12.32 27.42 1.95
CA ASP A 178 -11.98 28.84 1.80
C ASP A 178 -10.89 29.08 0.75
N ARG A 179 -10.50 28.06 0.00
CA ARG A 179 -9.47 28.23 -1.03
C ARG A 179 -10.03 28.90 -2.28
N SER A 180 -9.22 29.79 -2.85
CA SER A 180 -9.48 30.50 -4.11
C SER A 180 -8.23 30.48 -4.97
N GLY A 181 -8.35 31.01 -6.19
CA GLY A 181 -7.26 31.03 -7.15
C GLY A 181 -7.11 29.72 -7.93
N PRO A 182 -5.95 29.48 -8.56
CA PRO A 182 -5.74 28.28 -9.35
C PRO A 182 -5.94 27.00 -8.54
N VAL A 183 -6.51 25.98 -9.17
CA VAL A 183 -6.63 24.64 -8.57
C VAL A 183 -5.25 24.05 -8.38
N ARG A 184 -4.97 23.54 -7.19
CA ARG A 184 -3.67 22.94 -6.83
C ARG A 184 -3.66 21.48 -7.18
N VAL A 185 -2.91 21.13 -8.22
CA VAL A 185 -2.81 19.76 -8.73
C VAL A 185 -1.50 19.14 -8.26
N LEU A 186 -1.60 18.12 -7.42
CA LEU A 186 -0.44 17.34 -6.99
C LEU A 186 -0.30 16.11 -7.91
N VAL A 187 0.85 15.99 -8.56
CA VAL A 187 1.16 14.86 -9.44
C VAL A 187 2.24 14.02 -8.79
N VAL A 188 1.93 12.77 -8.46
CA VAL A 188 2.84 11.87 -7.74
C VAL A 188 3.20 10.68 -8.61
N GLY A 189 4.47 10.59 -8.98
CA GLY A 189 4.99 9.50 -9.80
C GLY A 189 5.52 8.32 -9.00
N GLY A 190 5.78 8.49 -7.70
CA GLY A 190 6.45 7.50 -6.87
C GLY A 190 7.98 7.57 -6.96
N SER A 191 8.70 6.71 -6.24
CA SER A 191 10.16 6.77 -6.14
C SER A 191 10.86 6.60 -7.49
N GLN A 192 10.35 5.73 -8.35
CA GLN A 192 10.89 5.50 -9.69
C GLN A 192 10.28 6.43 -10.74
N GLY A 193 9.28 7.22 -10.37
CA GLY A 193 8.53 8.06 -11.26
C GLY A 193 7.50 7.29 -12.09
N ALA A 194 6.69 8.03 -12.83
CA ALA A 194 5.73 7.46 -13.78
C ALA A 194 5.92 8.18 -15.12
N ARG A 195 6.44 7.46 -16.09
CA ARG A 195 6.78 8.04 -17.40
C ARG A 195 5.56 8.67 -18.08
N VAL A 196 4.40 8.03 -17.99
CA VAL A 196 3.17 8.55 -18.59
C VAL A 196 2.77 9.90 -17.99
N LEU A 197 2.95 10.08 -16.68
CA LEU A 197 2.71 11.36 -16.01
C LEU A 197 3.71 12.41 -16.44
N ASN A 198 5.00 12.06 -16.46
CA ASN A 198 6.07 12.96 -16.84
C ASN A 198 5.93 13.46 -18.29
N GLN A 199 5.42 12.62 -19.18
CA GLN A 199 5.22 12.97 -20.58
C GLN A 199 3.94 13.76 -20.83
N THR A 200 2.89 13.57 -20.03
CA THR A 200 1.56 14.12 -20.29
C THR A 200 1.33 15.46 -19.58
N LEU A 201 1.77 15.61 -18.34
CA LEU A 201 1.42 16.77 -17.52
C LEU A 201 1.95 18.11 -18.03
N PRO A 202 3.13 18.23 -18.63
CA PRO A 202 3.54 19.51 -19.22
C PRO A 202 2.56 20.04 -20.25
N GLY A 203 2.01 19.18 -21.12
CA GLY A 203 0.98 19.57 -22.09
C GLY A 203 -0.34 19.96 -21.44
N VAL A 204 -0.72 19.30 -20.36
CA VAL A 204 -1.90 19.65 -19.55
C VAL A 204 -1.73 21.04 -18.94
N ALA A 205 -0.54 21.34 -18.39
CA ALA A 205 -0.22 22.66 -17.86
C ALA A 205 -0.36 23.74 -18.92
N ALA A 206 0.14 23.49 -20.12
CA ALA A 206 0.01 24.43 -21.24
C ALA A 206 -1.46 24.66 -21.63
N GLN A 207 -2.27 23.62 -21.66
CA GLN A 207 -3.68 23.72 -22.04
C GLN A 207 -4.53 24.41 -20.98
N LEU A 208 -4.30 24.12 -19.70
CA LEU A 208 -5.09 24.70 -18.59
C LEU A 208 -4.57 26.08 -18.15
N GLY A 209 -3.30 26.39 -18.41
CA GLY A 209 -2.72 27.69 -18.12
C GLY A 209 -2.86 28.12 -16.67
N GLU A 210 -3.35 29.34 -16.46
CA GLU A 210 -3.48 29.93 -15.12
C GLU A 210 -4.60 29.32 -14.25
N ARG A 211 -5.38 28.39 -14.78
CA ARG A 211 -6.44 27.71 -14.02
C ARG A 211 -5.90 26.71 -13.01
N VAL A 212 -4.66 26.28 -13.17
CA VAL A 212 -4.03 25.30 -12.30
C VAL A 212 -2.65 25.73 -11.84
N THR A 213 -2.26 25.28 -10.66
CA THR A 213 -0.88 25.32 -10.15
C THR A 213 -0.48 23.88 -9.88
N ILE A 214 0.62 23.41 -10.47
CA ILE A 214 1.05 22.02 -10.40
C ILE A 214 2.24 21.89 -9.49
N TRP A 215 2.21 20.86 -8.63
CA TRP A 215 3.38 20.33 -7.96
C TRP A 215 3.58 18.91 -8.48
N HIS A 216 4.62 18.70 -9.27
CA HIS A 216 4.89 17.45 -9.96
C HIS A 216 6.14 16.78 -9.38
N GLN A 217 5.94 15.63 -8.75
CA GLN A 217 6.99 14.75 -8.25
C GLN A 217 7.33 13.75 -9.35
N VAL A 218 8.53 13.85 -9.89
CA VAL A 218 8.88 13.20 -11.16
C VAL A 218 9.60 11.86 -11.02
N GLY A 219 10.17 11.58 -9.84
CA GLY A 219 10.92 10.36 -9.58
C GLY A 219 12.41 10.47 -9.92
N LYS A 220 13.14 9.45 -9.54
CA LYS A 220 14.59 9.39 -9.62
C LYS A 220 15.10 9.63 -11.05
N GLY A 221 16.00 10.60 -11.19
CA GLY A 221 16.71 10.88 -12.43
C GLY A 221 15.91 11.63 -13.49
N ALA A 222 14.65 11.99 -13.23
CA ALA A 222 13.78 12.61 -14.24
C ALA A 222 13.66 14.14 -14.11
N LEU A 223 14.26 14.76 -13.09
CA LEU A 223 14.02 16.18 -12.79
C LEU A 223 14.37 17.11 -13.94
N SER A 224 15.57 17.00 -14.48
CA SER A 224 16.03 17.88 -15.56
C SER A 224 15.18 17.77 -16.82
N THR A 225 14.85 16.55 -17.23
CA THR A 225 14.04 16.26 -18.42
C THR A 225 12.63 16.83 -18.30
N VAL A 226 12.01 16.67 -17.15
CA VAL A 226 10.65 17.14 -16.93
C VAL A 226 10.61 18.67 -16.78
N GLN A 227 11.58 19.26 -16.06
CA GLN A 227 11.69 20.72 -15.98
C GLN A 227 11.83 21.33 -17.38
N GLN A 228 12.65 20.75 -18.25
CA GLN A 228 12.79 21.19 -19.62
C GLN A 228 11.48 21.08 -20.39
N ALA A 229 10.73 20.01 -20.21
CA ALA A 229 9.45 19.83 -20.87
C ALA A 229 8.42 20.92 -20.48
N TYR A 230 8.39 21.32 -19.22
CA TYR A 230 7.56 22.46 -18.78
C TYR A 230 8.04 23.78 -19.37
N GLN A 231 9.35 24.01 -19.41
CA GLN A 231 9.92 25.23 -20.03
C GLN A 231 9.60 25.32 -21.51
N ASP A 232 9.69 24.20 -22.24
CA ASP A 232 9.43 24.14 -23.68
C ASP A 232 8.00 24.56 -24.06
N VAL A 233 7.07 24.43 -23.13
CA VAL A 233 5.66 24.88 -23.33
C VAL A 233 5.35 26.19 -22.60
N GLY A 234 6.37 26.90 -22.11
CA GLY A 234 6.22 28.20 -21.46
C GLY A 234 5.60 28.14 -20.06
N GLN A 235 5.65 27.01 -19.40
CA GLN A 235 5.05 26.77 -18.07
C GLN A 235 6.14 26.67 -17.00
N THR A 236 6.66 27.83 -16.56
CA THR A 236 7.80 27.89 -15.62
C THR A 236 7.39 28.12 -14.16
N GLN A 237 6.11 28.36 -13.89
CA GLN A 237 5.58 28.75 -12.58
C GLN A 237 5.25 27.57 -11.67
N HIS A 238 5.35 26.34 -12.17
CA HIS A 238 4.99 25.15 -11.42
C HIS A 238 6.18 24.64 -10.60
N LYS A 239 5.87 23.89 -9.54
CA LYS A 239 6.88 23.26 -8.68
C LYS A 239 7.16 21.84 -9.17
N ILE A 240 8.40 21.59 -9.56
CA ILE A 240 8.86 20.29 -10.05
C ILE A 240 9.91 19.78 -9.08
N THR A 241 9.68 18.62 -8.47
CA THR A 241 10.59 18.00 -7.50
C THR A 241 10.83 16.54 -7.86
N GLU A 242 12.02 16.07 -7.53
CA GLU A 242 12.37 14.65 -7.76
C GLU A 242 11.62 13.74 -6.78
N PHE A 243 11.62 14.13 -5.49
CA PHE A 243 10.97 13.41 -4.41
C PHE A 243 10.17 14.37 -3.53
N ILE A 244 9.28 13.82 -2.72
CA ILE A 244 8.56 14.53 -1.67
C ILE A 244 8.80 13.78 -0.35
N ASP A 245 9.49 14.41 0.59
CA ASP A 245 9.77 13.80 1.89
C ASP A 245 8.55 13.84 2.81
N ASP A 246 7.82 14.95 2.83
CA ASP A 246 6.62 15.14 3.64
C ASP A 246 5.36 15.03 2.79
N MET A 247 4.89 13.80 2.61
CA MET A 247 3.68 13.55 1.83
C MET A 247 2.43 14.12 2.50
N ALA A 248 2.37 14.16 3.82
CA ALA A 248 1.23 14.76 4.52
C ALA A 248 1.10 16.25 4.17
N ALA A 249 2.21 16.98 4.15
CA ALA A 249 2.22 18.38 3.73
C ALA A 249 1.79 18.56 2.27
N ALA A 250 2.22 17.66 1.39
CA ALA A 250 1.82 17.68 -0.01
C ALA A 250 0.32 17.44 -0.17
N TYR A 251 -0.24 16.47 0.53
CA TYR A 251 -1.68 16.22 0.54
C TYR A 251 -2.46 17.40 1.11
N ALA A 252 -1.95 18.04 2.16
CA ALA A 252 -2.56 19.24 2.74
C ALA A 252 -2.61 20.41 1.75
N TRP A 253 -1.57 20.55 0.93
CA TRP A 253 -1.49 21.58 -0.11
C TRP A 253 -2.46 21.34 -1.26
N ALA A 254 -2.67 20.07 -1.65
CA ALA A 254 -3.38 19.70 -2.86
C ALA A 254 -4.89 19.98 -2.80
N ASP A 255 -5.47 20.31 -3.94
CA ASP A 255 -6.91 20.28 -4.18
C ASP A 255 -7.32 18.96 -4.88
N VAL A 256 -6.42 18.39 -5.67
CA VAL A 256 -6.63 17.14 -6.41
C VAL A 256 -5.30 16.44 -6.62
N VAL A 257 -5.31 15.12 -6.67
CA VAL A 257 -4.11 14.31 -6.90
C VAL A 257 -4.23 13.56 -8.22
N VAL A 258 -3.16 13.55 -8.99
CA VAL A 258 -3.02 12.74 -10.21
C VAL A 258 -1.88 11.75 -9.96
N CYS A 259 -2.15 10.45 -10.00
CA CYS A 259 -1.15 9.46 -9.63
C CYS A 259 -1.52 8.05 -10.10
N ARG A 260 -0.59 7.12 -9.89
CA ARG A 260 -0.85 5.69 -9.92
C ARG A 260 -1.74 5.30 -8.73
N SER A 261 -2.32 4.11 -8.78
CA SER A 261 -3.25 3.62 -7.77
C SER A 261 -2.71 2.39 -7.01
N GLY A 262 -1.49 2.50 -6.50
CA GLY A 262 -0.97 1.55 -5.53
C GLY A 262 -1.86 1.51 -4.28
N ALA A 263 -1.96 0.38 -3.63
CA ALA A 263 -2.90 0.15 -2.53
C ALA A 263 -2.75 1.15 -1.38
N LEU A 264 -1.51 1.44 -0.96
CA LEU A 264 -1.25 2.37 0.12
C LEU A 264 -1.54 3.82 -0.30
N THR A 265 -1.21 4.19 -1.53
CA THR A 265 -1.49 5.53 -2.05
C THR A 265 -2.98 5.80 -2.10
N VAL A 266 -3.78 4.86 -2.59
CA VAL A 266 -5.24 4.98 -2.60
C VAL A 266 -5.78 5.14 -1.17
N SER A 267 -5.28 4.36 -0.24
CA SER A 267 -5.70 4.42 1.17
C SER A 267 -5.31 5.75 1.82
N GLU A 268 -4.12 6.28 1.52
CA GLU A 268 -3.69 7.60 2.00
C GLU A 268 -4.54 8.73 1.44
N ILE A 269 -4.86 8.68 0.15
CA ILE A 269 -5.70 9.68 -0.53
C ILE A 269 -7.10 9.70 0.06
N ALA A 270 -7.69 8.53 0.32
CA ALA A 270 -8.97 8.43 0.99
C ALA A 270 -8.91 9.00 2.41
N ALA A 271 -7.88 8.65 3.19
CA ALA A 271 -7.68 9.13 4.55
C ALA A 271 -7.47 10.65 4.61
N ALA A 272 -6.72 11.20 3.66
CA ALA A 272 -6.54 12.64 3.53
C ALA A 272 -7.82 13.36 3.09
N GLY A 273 -8.73 12.66 2.43
CA GLY A 273 -9.93 13.24 1.86
C GLY A 273 -9.60 14.11 0.65
N LEU A 274 -9.12 13.51 -0.42
CA LEU A 274 -8.74 14.20 -1.66
C LEU A 274 -9.40 13.58 -2.88
N PRO A 275 -9.84 14.41 -3.83
CA PRO A 275 -10.20 13.92 -5.16
C PRO A 275 -8.98 13.37 -5.87
N ALA A 276 -9.16 12.36 -6.69
CA ALA A 276 -8.05 11.77 -7.44
C ALA A 276 -8.40 11.46 -8.89
N LEU A 277 -7.43 11.65 -9.75
CA LEU A 277 -7.40 11.12 -11.10
C LEU A 277 -6.33 10.03 -11.11
N PHE A 278 -6.77 8.78 -11.16
CA PHE A 278 -5.89 7.63 -11.16
C PHE A 278 -5.57 7.17 -12.57
N VAL A 279 -4.30 6.86 -12.81
CA VAL A 279 -3.85 6.15 -14.00
C VAL A 279 -3.19 4.84 -13.55
N PRO A 280 -3.95 3.75 -13.48
CA PRO A 280 -3.43 2.47 -12.99
C PRO A 280 -2.21 2.01 -13.78
N PHE A 281 -1.20 1.52 -13.08
CA PHE A 281 -0.10 0.81 -13.71
C PHE A 281 -0.65 -0.45 -14.36
N GLN A 282 -0.15 -0.77 -15.55
CA GLN A 282 -0.60 -1.93 -16.30
C GLN A 282 -0.01 -3.21 -15.73
N HIS A 283 -0.74 -3.87 -14.84
CA HIS A 283 -0.45 -5.20 -14.33
C HIS A 283 -1.31 -6.24 -15.03
N LYS A 284 -0.82 -7.45 -15.09
CA LYS A 284 -1.54 -8.58 -15.69
C LYS A 284 -2.87 -8.87 -14.99
N ASP A 285 -2.89 -8.74 -13.66
CA ASP A 285 -4.09 -8.94 -12.82
C ASP A 285 -4.88 -7.63 -12.59
N ARG A 286 -4.43 -6.51 -13.14
CA ARG A 286 -5.06 -5.20 -13.03
C ARG A 286 -5.21 -4.73 -11.57
N GLN A 287 -4.27 -5.08 -10.69
CA GLN A 287 -4.42 -4.80 -9.25
C GLN A 287 -4.64 -3.32 -8.95
N GLN A 288 -3.97 -2.41 -9.65
CA GLN A 288 -4.15 -0.97 -9.42
C GLN A 288 -5.52 -0.45 -9.89
N TYR A 289 -6.10 -1.03 -10.92
CA TYR A 289 -7.48 -0.73 -11.30
C TYR A 289 -8.45 -1.10 -10.17
N TRP A 290 -8.31 -2.29 -9.62
CA TRP A 290 -9.17 -2.75 -8.53
C TRP A 290 -8.98 -1.95 -7.25
N ASN A 291 -7.77 -1.44 -6.99
CA ASN A 291 -7.51 -0.55 -5.86
C ASN A 291 -8.23 0.79 -6.01
N ALA A 292 -8.27 1.35 -7.22
CA ALA A 292 -8.86 2.65 -7.50
C ALA A 292 -10.39 2.62 -7.57
N LEU A 293 -10.97 1.48 -7.95
CA LEU A 293 -12.38 1.34 -8.25
C LEU A 293 -13.32 1.76 -7.11
N PRO A 294 -13.06 1.40 -5.83
CA PRO A 294 -13.94 1.84 -4.75
C PRO A 294 -14.10 3.35 -4.63
N LEU A 295 -13.02 4.11 -4.85
CA LEU A 295 -13.09 5.58 -4.84
C LEU A 295 -13.84 6.13 -6.06
N GLU A 296 -13.66 5.53 -7.23
CA GLU A 296 -14.44 5.92 -8.41
C GLU A 296 -15.93 5.64 -8.23
N LYS A 297 -16.29 4.48 -7.72
CA LYS A 297 -17.69 4.12 -7.43
C LYS A 297 -18.31 5.03 -6.38
N ALA A 298 -17.53 5.50 -5.41
CA ALA A 298 -17.99 6.43 -4.40
C ALA A 298 -18.17 7.87 -4.93
N GLY A 299 -17.74 8.15 -6.16
CA GLY A 299 -17.79 9.48 -6.73
C GLY A 299 -16.63 10.38 -6.29
N ALA A 300 -15.55 9.82 -5.78
CA ALA A 300 -14.40 10.57 -5.27
C ALA A 300 -13.22 10.60 -6.23
N ALA A 301 -13.24 9.81 -7.29
CA ALA A 301 -12.14 9.68 -8.22
C ALA A 301 -12.60 9.38 -9.63
N LYS A 302 -11.70 9.56 -10.58
CA LYS A 302 -11.83 9.12 -11.97
C LYS A 302 -10.65 8.24 -12.31
N ILE A 303 -10.90 7.15 -13.01
CA ILE A 303 -9.87 6.26 -13.55
C ILE A 303 -9.74 6.53 -15.05
N ILE A 304 -8.51 6.81 -15.49
CA ILE A 304 -8.16 6.83 -16.91
C ILE A 304 -7.08 5.75 -17.10
N GLU A 305 -7.39 4.75 -17.89
CA GLU A 305 -6.42 3.70 -18.23
C GLU A 305 -5.26 4.29 -19.03
N GLN A 306 -4.05 3.75 -18.88
CA GLN A 306 -2.84 4.33 -19.47
C GLN A 306 -2.94 4.56 -20.98
N PRO A 307 -3.51 3.66 -21.81
CA PRO A 307 -3.65 3.93 -23.24
C PRO A 307 -4.51 5.14 -23.60
N GLN A 308 -5.44 5.53 -22.72
CA GLN A 308 -6.32 6.68 -22.89
C GLN A 308 -5.84 7.92 -22.14
N PHE A 309 -4.75 7.83 -21.40
CA PHE A 309 -4.19 8.92 -20.62
C PHE A 309 -3.38 9.84 -21.55
N ASN A 310 -3.97 10.95 -21.95
CA ASN A 310 -3.36 11.94 -22.83
C ASN A 310 -3.74 13.35 -22.40
N VAL A 311 -3.11 14.35 -23.02
CA VAL A 311 -3.32 15.75 -22.66
C VAL A 311 -4.79 16.15 -22.74
N ALA A 312 -5.49 15.79 -23.82
CA ALA A 312 -6.89 16.16 -24.02
C ALA A 312 -7.80 15.54 -22.95
N ALA A 313 -7.66 14.24 -22.70
CA ALA A 313 -8.49 13.53 -21.73
C ALA A 313 -8.29 14.05 -20.30
N VAL A 314 -7.03 14.24 -19.89
CA VAL A 314 -6.69 14.73 -18.55
C VAL A 314 -7.16 16.17 -18.37
N SER A 315 -6.94 17.03 -19.35
CA SER A 315 -7.36 18.42 -19.33
C SER A 315 -8.88 18.56 -19.23
N GLU A 316 -9.63 17.72 -19.95
CA GLU A 316 -11.09 17.68 -19.89
C GLU A 316 -11.57 17.33 -18.48
N VAL A 317 -11.03 16.29 -17.88
CA VAL A 317 -11.40 15.87 -16.52
C VAL A 317 -11.10 16.97 -15.51
N LEU A 318 -9.87 17.48 -15.51
CA LEU A 318 -9.47 18.51 -14.52
C LEU A 318 -10.27 19.81 -14.68
N SER A 319 -10.58 20.22 -15.91
CA SER A 319 -11.39 21.43 -16.12
C SER A 319 -12.87 21.24 -15.74
N SER A 320 -13.37 20.01 -15.74
CA SER A 320 -14.74 19.71 -15.32
C SER A 320 -14.92 19.75 -13.79
N TRP A 321 -13.84 19.70 -13.03
CA TRP A 321 -13.87 19.68 -11.57
C TRP A 321 -13.64 21.08 -11.00
N ASP A 322 -14.72 21.83 -10.80
CA ASP A 322 -14.66 23.13 -10.10
C ASP A 322 -14.43 22.90 -8.59
N ARG A 323 -14.20 23.99 -7.85
CA ARG A 323 -13.89 23.87 -6.41
C ARG A 323 -15.02 23.24 -5.60
N ALA A 324 -16.27 23.51 -5.95
CA ALA A 324 -17.42 22.90 -5.27
C ALA A 324 -17.46 21.38 -5.52
N THR A 325 -17.22 20.97 -6.75
CA THR A 325 -17.12 19.54 -7.12
C THR A 325 -15.98 18.88 -6.39
N LEU A 326 -14.80 19.50 -6.35
CA LEU A 326 -13.62 18.95 -5.65
C LEU A 326 -13.89 18.78 -4.16
N LEU A 327 -14.55 19.74 -3.51
CA LEU A 327 -14.91 19.61 -2.09
C LEU A 327 -15.84 18.41 -1.86
N THR A 328 -16.87 18.27 -2.68
CA THR A 328 -17.80 17.13 -2.59
C THR A 328 -17.08 15.80 -2.80
N MET A 329 -16.19 15.71 -3.78
CA MET A 329 -15.38 14.53 -4.03
C MET A 329 -14.45 14.21 -2.86
N ALA A 330 -13.82 15.22 -2.28
CA ALA A 330 -12.94 15.08 -1.12
C ALA A 330 -13.70 14.51 0.10
N GLN A 331 -14.91 14.98 0.35
CA GLN A 331 -15.79 14.49 1.41
C GLN A 331 -16.16 13.00 1.17
N LYS A 332 -16.48 12.66 -0.07
CA LYS A 332 -16.79 11.28 -0.46
C LYS A 332 -15.60 10.36 -0.30
N ALA A 333 -14.39 10.83 -0.61
CA ALA A 333 -13.15 10.07 -0.39
C ALA A 333 -12.96 9.76 1.10
N ARG A 334 -13.10 10.79 1.95
CA ARG A 334 -12.95 10.63 3.41
C ARG A 334 -13.99 9.67 3.99
N ALA A 335 -15.20 9.66 3.44
CA ALA A 335 -16.28 8.78 3.90
C ALA A 335 -16.00 7.29 3.68
N VAL A 336 -15.19 6.93 2.68
CA VAL A 336 -14.81 5.51 2.45
C VAL A 336 -13.51 5.12 3.15
N ALA A 337 -12.79 6.05 3.74
CA ALA A 337 -11.56 5.76 4.47
C ALA A 337 -11.83 4.94 5.73
N ILE A 338 -10.87 4.10 6.09
CA ILE A 338 -10.89 3.33 7.33
C ILE A 338 -9.69 3.78 8.18
N PRO A 339 -9.85 4.86 8.98
CA PRO A 339 -8.72 5.47 9.67
C PRO A 339 -8.13 4.62 10.81
N ASP A 340 -8.90 3.67 11.34
CA ASP A 340 -8.50 2.75 12.41
C ASP A 340 -8.05 1.38 11.89
N ALA A 341 -7.55 1.32 10.64
CA ALA A 341 -7.13 0.07 10.03
C ALA A 341 -6.06 -0.67 10.84
N THR A 342 -5.04 0.05 11.34
CA THR A 342 -3.99 -0.56 12.18
C THR A 342 -4.58 -1.20 13.44
N ASP A 343 -5.50 -0.52 14.11
CA ASP A 343 -6.16 -1.04 15.31
C ASP A 343 -6.98 -2.29 15.00
N ARG A 344 -7.69 -2.28 13.87
CA ARG A 344 -8.51 -3.42 13.44
C ARG A 344 -7.67 -4.66 13.14
N VAL A 345 -6.56 -4.48 12.41
CA VAL A 345 -5.63 -5.60 12.12
C VAL A 345 -5.03 -6.13 13.43
N ALA A 346 -4.56 -5.24 14.30
CA ALA A 346 -3.98 -5.62 15.58
C ALA A 346 -5.00 -6.39 16.46
N ALA A 347 -6.25 -5.96 16.48
CA ALA A 347 -7.32 -6.65 17.22
C ALA A 347 -7.54 -8.07 16.72
N GLU A 348 -7.53 -8.28 15.40
CA GLU A 348 -7.70 -9.61 14.81
C GLU A 348 -6.49 -10.52 15.08
N VAL A 349 -5.28 -9.95 15.06
CA VAL A 349 -4.06 -10.68 15.43
C VAL A 349 -4.14 -11.11 16.90
N SER A 350 -4.55 -10.22 17.79
CA SER A 350 -4.71 -10.52 19.22
C SER A 350 -5.75 -11.62 19.46
N ALA A 351 -6.88 -11.55 18.77
CA ALA A 351 -7.94 -12.55 18.87
C ALA A 351 -7.47 -13.94 18.41
N ALA A 352 -6.72 -14.00 17.33
CA ALA A 352 -6.16 -15.25 16.82
C ALA A 352 -5.13 -15.85 17.79
N ALA A 353 -4.29 -15.03 18.41
CA ALA A 353 -3.31 -15.46 19.42
C ALA A 353 -4.00 -16.03 20.67
N GLY A 354 -5.10 -15.41 21.12
CA GLY A 354 -5.86 -15.87 22.27
C GLY A 354 -6.44 -17.27 22.10
N SER A 355 -6.84 -17.65 20.88
CA SER A 355 -7.39 -18.96 20.59
C SER A 355 -6.40 -20.11 20.72
N ARG A 356 -5.07 -19.85 20.65
CA ARG A 356 -4.01 -20.85 20.85
C ARG A 356 -3.81 -21.18 22.32
N ALA A 357 -3.95 -20.20 23.21
CA ALA A 357 -3.75 -20.38 24.64
C ALA A 357 -4.76 -21.37 25.27
N THR A 358 -5.94 -21.49 24.71
CA THR A 358 -6.98 -22.43 25.17
C THR A 358 -6.72 -23.89 24.77
N HIS A 359 -5.97 -24.13 23.70
CA HIS A 359 -5.63 -25.48 23.26
C HIS A 359 -4.46 -26.11 24.02
N VAL A 360 -3.56 -25.31 24.58
CA VAL A 360 -2.40 -25.79 25.35
C VAL A 360 -2.78 -26.16 26.78
N ALA A 361 -3.88 -25.62 27.31
CA ALA A 361 -4.34 -25.88 28.67
C ALA A 361 -5.12 -27.21 28.81
N HIS A 362 -5.36 -27.94 27.72
CA HIS A 362 -6.13 -29.18 27.69
C HIS A 362 -5.36 -30.40 27.10
N GLY A 363 -4.03 -30.27 26.95
CA GLY A 363 -3.18 -31.36 26.48
C GLY A 363 -2.30 -31.99 27.56
#